data_8f916c9e84c3bc95eb3b2327a1da8e76
#
_entry.id   8f916c9e84c3bc95eb3b2327a1da8e76
#
_cell.length_a   1.000
_cell.length_b   1.000
_cell.length_c   1.000
_cell.angle_alpha   90.00
_cell.angle_beta   90.00
_cell.angle_gamma   90.00
#
_symmetry.space_group_name_H-M   'P 1'
#
loop_
_entity.id
_entity.type
_entity.pdbx_description
1 polymer ?
#
loop_
_entity_poly.entity_id
_entity_poly.type
_entity_poly.pdbx_seq_one_letter_code
_entity_poly.pdbx_strand_id
1 'polypeptide(L)'
;MNIKNTFKKFILLNIGLLFLLFTSVFFESDEVISFNESLDVIPTSLLIISLIWIISYFVSLYFLYTFKKNGKKLFSILFVLGVVLNLPLGPSAVDSLMYTLDALSWCSQSAILVFLYFTPIKKFFN
;
A
#
# COMPACT_ATOMS: atom_id res chain seq x y z
N MET A 1 26.57 -5.51 5.10
CA MET A 1 25.16 -5.76 4.65
C MET A 1 24.94 -5.08 3.30
N ASN A 2 24.47 -5.81 2.28
CA ASN A 2 24.25 -5.21 0.95
C ASN A 2 22.93 -4.42 0.96
N ILE A 3 23.02 -3.08 0.92
CA ILE A 3 21.86 -2.18 1.00
C ILE A 3 20.81 -2.46 -0.08
N LYS A 4 21.22 -2.89 -1.29
CA LYS A 4 20.29 -3.28 -2.35
C LYS A 4 19.44 -4.49 -1.95
N ASN A 5 20.08 -5.50 -1.38
CA ASN A 5 19.37 -6.71 -0.95
C ASN A 5 18.42 -6.41 0.21
N THR A 6 18.83 -5.57 1.14
CA THR A 6 17.96 -5.13 2.24
C THR A 6 16.75 -4.38 1.70
N PHE A 7 16.95 -3.45 0.79
CA PHE A 7 15.86 -2.69 0.16
C PHE A 7 14.87 -3.60 -0.59
N LYS A 8 15.38 -4.57 -1.37
CA LYS A 8 14.53 -5.56 -2.05
C LYS A 8 13.71 -6.39 -1.05
N LYS A 9 14.29 -6.76 0.10
CA LYS A 9 13.54 -7.47 1.16
C LYS A 9 12.39 -6.64 1.71
N PHE A 10 12.58 -5.32 1.91
CA PHE A 10 11.48 -4.43 2.33
C PHE A 10 10.36 -4.34 1.28
N ILE A 11 10.70 -4.31 -0.01
CA ILE A 11 9.69 -4.35 -1.08
C ILE A 11 8.91 -5.66 -1.04
N LEU A 12 9.60 -6.79 -0.93
CA LEU A 12 8.96 -8.11 -0.84
C LEU A 12 8.09 -8.24 0.43
N LEU A 13 8.56 -7.72 1.56
CA LEU A 13 7.79 -7.64 2.79
C LEU A 13 6.49 -6.84 2.58
N ASN A 14 6.57 -5.69 1.94
CA ASN A 14 5.39 -4.86 1.65
C ASN A 14 4.40 -5.59 0.72
N ILE A 15 4.89 -6.26 -0.32
CA ILE A 15 4.04 -7.08 -1.22
C ILE A 15 3.36 -8.20 -0.42
N GLY A 16 4.09 -8.89 0.46
CA GLY A 16 3.55 -9.96 1.31
C GLY A 16 2.47 -9.45 2.26
N LEU A 17 2.70 -8.29 2.90
CA LEU A 17 1.72 -7.66 3.80
C LEU A 17 0.45 -7.24 3.05
N LEU A 18 0.57 -6.68 1.85
CA LEU A 18 -0.57 -6.33 1.02
C LEU A 18 -1.36 -7.58 0.60
N PHE A 19 -0.67 -8.67 0.25
CA PHE A 19 -1.34 -9.92 -0.09
C PHE A 19 -2.11 -10.49 1.10
N LEU A 20 -1.51 -10.47 2.30
CA LEU A 20 -2.19 -10.86 3.54
C LEU A 20 -3.38 -9.95 3.86
N LEU A 21 -3.24 -8.64 3.63
CA LEU A 21 -4.32 -7.68 3.84
C LEU A 21 -5.50 -7.97 2.90
N PHE A 22 -5.25 -8.23 1.61
CA PHE A 22 -6.33 -8.61 0.68
C PHE A 22 -6.99 -9.94 1.05
N THR A 23 -6.22 -10.92 1.55
CA THR A 23 -6.81 -12.21 1.97
C THR A 23 -7.55 -12.10 3.29
N SER A 24 -7.22 -11.14 4.16
CA SER A 24 -7.91 -10.95 5.44
C SER A 24 -9.39 -10.58 5.30
N VAL A 25 -9.79 -10.02 4.16
CA VAL A 25 -11.20 -9.73 3.84
C VAL A 25 -12.09 -10.98 3.89
N PHE A 26 -11.53 -12.15 3.57
CA PHE A 26 -12.28 -13.42 3.64
C PHE A 26 -12.48 -13.95 5.07
N PHE A 27 -11.87 -13.30 6.05
CA PHE A 27 -11.94 -13.66 7.47
C PHE A 27 -12.61 -12.57 8.31
N GLU A 28 -13.31 -11.63 7.66
CA GLU A 28 -14.08 -10.61 8.38
C GLU A 28 -15.21 -11.23 9.17
N SER A 29 -15.47 -10.69 10.37
CA SER A 29 -16.59 -11.12 11.21
C SER A 29 -17.92 -10.64 10.63
N ASP A 30 -19.00 -11.41 10.89
CA ASP A 30 -20.34 -11.05 10.46
C ASP A 30 -20.79 -9.70 11.00
N GLU A 31 -20.30 -9.29 12.18
CA GLU A 31 -20.58 -7.97 12.77
C GLU A 31 -19.98 -6.83 11.94
N VAL A 32 -18.74 -6.99 11.47
CA VAL A 32 -18.06 -6.00 10.62
C VAL A 32 -18.74 -5.92 9.26
N ILE A 33 -19.08 -7.06 8.66
CA ILE A 33 -19.76 -7.12 7.37
C ILE A 33 -21.11 -6.41 7.47
N SER A 34 -21.93 -6.75 8.46
CA SER A 34 -23.27 -6.16 8.63
C SER A 34 -23.22 -4.65 8.89
N PHE A 35 -22.22 -4.20 9.66
CA PHE A 35 -22.02 -2.77 9.88
C PHE A 35 -21.67 -2.04 8.58
N ASN A 36 -20.71 -2.57 7.82
CA ASN A 36 -20.27 -1.96 6.56
C ASN A 36 -21.39 -1.95 5.50
N GLU A 37 -22.24 -2.98 5.46
CA GLU A 37 -23.42 -3.03 4.60
C GLU A 37 -24.48 -1.99 4.98
N SER A 38 -24.53 -1.55 6.22
CA SER A 38 -25.45 -0.50 6.69
C SER A 38 -25.02 0.92 6.32
N LEU A 39 -23.78 1.09 5.85
CA LEU A 39 -23.23 2.38 5.43
C LEU A 39 -23.63 2.73 4.00
N ASP A 40 -23.51 4.01 3.66
CA ASP A 40 -23.75 4.47 2.30
C ASP A 40 -22.82 3.78 1.29
N VAL A 41 -23.38 3.44 0.14
CA VAL A 41 -22.62 2.78 -0.93
C VAL A 41 -21.54 3.72 -1.47
N ILE A 42 -20.31 3.23 -1.51
CA ILE A 42 -19.18 3.96 -2.09
C ILE A 42 -19.47 4.21 -3.59
N PRO A 43 -19.32 5.45 -4.08
CA PRO A 43 -19.53 5.74 -5.50
C PRO A 43 -18.64 4.88 -6.40
N THR A 44 -19.22 4.35 -7.47
CA THR A 44 -18.51 3.49 -8.43
C THR A 44 -17.26 4.15 -9.00
N SER A 45 -17.29 5.47 -9.17
CA SER A 45 -16.12 6.25 -9.62
C SER A 45 -14.93 6.13 -8.65
N LEU A 46 -15.18 6.16 -7.34
CA LEU A 46 -14.13 5.99 -6.34
C LEU A 46 -13.57 4.57 -6.33
N LEU A 47 -14.41 3.56 -6.54
CA LEU A 47 -13.97 2.17 -6.65
C LEU A 47 -13.05 1.98 -7.86
N ILE A 48 -13.39 2.56 -9.01
CA ILE A 48 -12.56 2.49 -10.22
C ILE A 48 -11.22 3.20 -10.00
N ILE A 49 -11.23 4.39 -9.41
CA ILE A 49 -10.00 5.14 -9.10
C ILE A 49 -9.11 4.35 -8.14
N SER A 50 -9.69 3.74 -7.11
CA SER A 50 -8.96 2.90 -6.15
C SER A 50 -8.34 1.67 -6.82
N LEU A 51 -9.05 1.03 -7.75
CA LEU A 51 -8.53 -0.11 -8.50
C LEU A 51 -7.34 0.29 -9.39
N ILE A 52 -7.46 1.40 -10.10
CA ILE A 52 -6.36 1.95 -10.92
C ILE A 52 -5.16 2.28 -10.03
N TRP A 53 -5.39 2.86 -8.86
CA TRP A 53 -4.35 3.17 -7.90
C TRP A 53 -3.63 1.90 -7.42
N ILE A 54 -4.36 0.83 -7.05
CA ILE A 54 -3.78 -0.46 -6.62
C ILE A 54 -2.88 -1.03 -7.71
N ILE A 55 -3.35 -1.10 -8.96
CA ILE A 55 -2.57 -1.61 -10.08
C ILE A 55 -1.29 -0.78 -10.27
N SER A 56 -1.43 0.55 -10.28
CA SER A 56 -0.30 1.47 -10.42
C SER A 56 0.71 1.33 -9.28
N TYR A 57 0.23 1.05 -8.08
CA TYR A 57 1.05 0.83 -6.91
C TYR A 57 1.93 -0.43 -7.06
N PHE A 58 1.37 -1.55 -7.52
CA PHE A 58 2.15 -2.77 -7.81
C PHE A 58 3.18 -2.55 -8.93
N VAL A 59 2.82 -1.79 -9.97
CA VAL A 59 3.78 -1.38 -11.02
C VAL A 59 4.92 -0.56 -10.43
N SER A 60 4.63 0.35 -9.50
CA SER A 60 5.67 1.14 -8.84
C SER A 60 6.62 0.29 -7.99
N LEU A 61 6.10 -0.71 -7.27
CA LEU A 61 6.93 -1.67 -6.52
C LEU A 61 7.84 -2.49 -7.44
N TYR A 62 7.33 -2.91 -8.59
CA TYR A 62 8.16 -3.58 -9.61
C TYR A 62 9.28 -2.66 -10.13
N PHE A 63 8.99 -1.38 -10.37
CA PHE A 63 10.01 -0.40 -10.78
C PHE A 63 11.06 -0.15 -9.68
N LEU A 64 10.64 -0.14 -8.42
CA LEU A 64 11.58 -0.05 -7.30
C LEU A 64 12.46 -1.30 -7.19
N TYR A 65 11.87 -2.48 -7.32
CA TYR A 65 12.60 -3.75 -7.25
C TYR A 65 13.67 -3.89 -8.35
N THR A 66 13.35 -3.36 -9.54
CA THR A 66 14.25 -3.36 -10.71
C THR A 66 15.12 -2.10 -10.81
N PHE A 67 15.06 -1.20 -9.82
CA PHE A 67 15.82 0.07 -9.79
C PHE A 67 15.62 0.95 -11.02
N LYS A 68 14.41 0.97 -11.58
CA LYS A 68 14.09 1.88 -12.69
C LYS A 68 14.02 3.33 -12.21
N LYS A 69 14.59 4.25 -12.99
CA LYS A 69 14.70 5.68 -12.68
C LYS A 69 13.39 6.32 -12.21
N ASN A 70 12.28 5.99 -12.86
CA ASN A 70 10.97 6.57 -12.54
C ASN A 70 10.31 5.92 -11.30
N GLY A 71 10.83 4.79 -10.81
CA GLY A 71 10.21 4.04 -9.69
C GLY A 71 10.09 4.87 -8.42
N LYS A 72 11.15 5.59 -8.07
CA LYS A 72 11.17 6.47 -6.89
C LYS A 72 10.06 7.53 -6.94
N LYS A 73 9.94 8.23 -8.08
CA LYS A 73 8.97 9.31 -8.27
C LYS A 73 7.53 8.78 -8.27
N LEU A 74 7.30 7.71 -9.01
CA LEU A 74 6.00 7.06 -9.11
C LEU A 74 5.51 6.55 -7.74
N PHE A 75 6.35 5.85 -7.01
CA PHE A 75 6.01 5.34 -5.68
C PHE A 75 5.66 6.47 -4.71
N SER A 76 6.45 7.56 -4.68
CA SER A 76 6.20 8.71 -3.79
C SER A 76 4.87 9.40 -4.10
N ILE A 77 4.55 9.58 -5.39
CA ILE A 77 3.27 10.17 -5.81
C ILE A 77 2.11 9.25 -5.40
N LEU A 78 2.22 7.95 -5.65
CA LEU A 78 1.18 6.99 -5.32
C LEU A 78 0.98 6.83 -3.81
N PHE A 79 2.04 6.97 -3.01
CA PHE A 79 1.91 6.98 -1.55
C PHE A 79 1.06 8.17 -1.07
N VAL A 80 1.35 9.38 -1.56
CA VAL A 80 0.56 10.58 -1.21
C VAL A 80 -0.88 10.45 -1.70
N LEU A 81 -1.07 9.99 -2.94
CA LEU A 81 -2.41 9.74 -3.48
C LEU A 81 -3.19 8.71 -2.66
N GLY A 82 -2.54 7.65 -2.16
CA GLY A 82 -3.16 6.66 -1.29
C GLY A 82 -3.70 7.29 0.00
N VAL A 83 -2.94 8.18 0.64
CA VAL A 83 -3.41 8.93 1.81
C VAL A 83 -4.63 9.79 1.45
N VAL A 84 -4.57 10.52 0.34
CA VAL A 84 -5.67 11.40 -0.11
C VAL A 84 -6.92 10.61 -0.47
N LEU A 85 -6.79 9.45 -1.12
CA LEU A 85 -7.92 8.61 -1.53
C LEU A 85 -8.66 7.98 -0.35
N ASN A 86 -8.00 7.82 0.80
CA ASN A 86 -8.68 7.33 2.01
C ASN A 86 -9.68 8.33 2.61
N LEU A 87 -9.51 9.64 2.36
CA LEU A 87 -10.38 10.67 2.95
C LEU A 87 -11.84 10.58 2.47
N PRO A 88 -12.14 10.42 1.16
CA PRO A 88 -13.51 10.37 0.67
C PRO A 88 -14.19 9.00 0.82
N LEU A 89 -13.48 7.95 1.26
CA LEU A 89 -14.05 6.62 1.43
C LEU A 89 -15.05 6.54 2.60
N GLY A 90 -15.00 7.51 3.51
CA GLY A 90 -15.91 7.57 4.65
C GLY A 90 -15.57 6.57 5.77
N PRO A 91 -16.47 6.44 6.75
CA PRO A 91 -16.27 5.52 7.87
C PRO A 91 -16.40 4.06 7.42
N SER A 92 -15.61 3.19 8.02
CA SER A 92 -15.72 1.74 7.86
C SER A 92 -15.29 1.05 9.15
N ALA A 93 -15.84 -0.13 9.41
CA ALA A 93 -15.36 -1.00 10.46
C ALA A 93 -14.36 -2.02 9.89
N VAL A 94 -13.38 -2.39 10.69
CA VAL A 94 -12.38 -3.41 10.35
C VAL A 94 -12.10 -4.29 11.56
N ASP A 95 -11.84 -5.57 11.33
CA ASP A 95 -11.38 -6.47 12.37
C ASP A 95 -9.94 -6.17 12.79
N SER A 96 -9.57 -6.59 14.00
CA SER A 96 -8.23 -6.35 14.57
C SER A 96 -7.11 -6.91 13.68
N LEU A 97 -7.33 -8.04 13.02
CA LEU A 97 -6.37 -8.62 12.09
C LEU A 97 -6.13 -7.68 10.89
N MET A 98 -7.20 -7.25 10.24
CA MET A 98 -7.15 -6.35 9.09
C MET A 98 -6.53 -5.01 9.47
N TYR A 99 -6.92 -4.44 10.60
CA TYR A 99 -6.34 -3.20 11.13
C TYR A 99 -4.82 -3.32 11.35
N THR A 100 -4.38 -4.43 11.96
CA THR A 100 -2.96 -4.67 12.22
C THR A 100 -2.16 -4.82 10.94
N LEU A 101 -2.67 -5.58 9.96
CA LEU A 101 -2.03 -5.76 8.66
C LEU A 101 -1.96 -4.45 7.87
N ASP A 102 -2.99 -3.62 7.93
CA ASP A 102 -3.01 -2.30 7.31
C ASP A 102 -1.95 -1.38 7.94
N ALA A 103 -1.90 -1.30 9.26
CA ALA A 103 -0.89 -0.52 9.98
C ALA A 103 0.55 -0.96 9.63
N LEU A 104 0.82 -2.27 9.59
CA LEU A 104 2.12 -2.82 9.19
C LEU A 104 2.45 -2.50 7.72
N SER A 105 1.45 -2.53 6.85
CA SER A 105 1.60 -2.16 5.45
C SER A 105 2.03 -0.69 5.31
N TRP A 106 1.36 0.23 5.99
CA TRP A 106 1.74 1.65 6.01
C TRP A 106 3.14 1.88 6.58
N CYS A 107 3.51 1.17 7.67
CA CYS A 107 4.86 1.23 8.23
C CYS A 107 5.92 0.76 7.21
N SER A 108 5.67 -0.34 6.50
CA SER A 108 6.61 -0.85 5.48
C SER A 108 6.74 0.09 4.29
N GLN A 109 5.66 0.74 3.85
CA GLN A 109 5.68 1.76 2.79
C GLN A 109 6.50 2.98 3.22
N SER A 110 6.31 3.44 4.46
CA SER A 110 7.07 4.56 5.02
C SER A 110 8.57 4.22 5.13
N ALA A 111 8.91 2.99 5.52
CA ALA A 111 10.29 2.52 5.52
C ALA A 111 10.91 2.53 4.12
N ILE A 112 10.18 2.11 3.09
CA ILE A 112 10.63 2.20 1.69
C ILE A 112 10.93 3.66 1.31
N LEU A 113 10.07 4.62 1.68
CA LEU A 113 10.31 6.05 1.44
C LEU A 113 11.59 6.54 2.13
N VAL A 114 11.82 6.15 3.38
CA VAL A 114 13.07 6.50 4.10
C VAL A 114 14.28 5.95 3.35
N PHE A 115 14.25 4.71 2.89
CA PHE A 115 15.31 4.15 2.07
C PHE A 115 15.56 4.96 0.79
N LEU A 116 14.51 5.36 0.09
CA LEU A 116 14.58 6.09 -1.19
C LEU A 116 15.18 7.50 -1.07
N TYR A 117 14.98 8.17 0.06
CA TYR A 117 15.38 9.56 0.21
C TYR A 117 16.58 9.77 1.13
N PHE A 118 16.73 8.96 2.17
CA PHE A 118 17.70 9.18 3.24
C PHE A 118 18.86 8.18 3.25
N THR A 119 18.89 7.20 2.35
CA THR A 119 19.98 6.23 2.26
C THR A 119 20.71 6.31 0.92
N PRO A 120 21.92 5.70 0.80
CA PRO A 120 22.66 5.62 -0.45
C PRO A 120 21.92 4.91 -1.59
N ILE A 121 20.82 4.20 -1.31
CA ILE A 121 19.98 3.52 -2.32
C ILE A 121 19.47 4.50 -3.39
N LYS A 122 19.28 5.78 -3.04
CA LYS A 122 18.85 6.83 -3.95
C LYS A 122 19.72 6.96 -5.22
N LYS A 123 21.01 6.59 -5.12
CA LYS A 123 21.95 6.68 -6.24
C LYS A 123 21.62 5.69 -7.38
N PHE A 124 20.88 4.62 -7.09
CA PHE A 124 20.50 3.61 -8.08
C PHE A 124 19.26 3.97 -8.88
N PHE A 125 18.61 5.08 -8.55
CA PHE A 125 17.42 5.61 -9.23
C PHE A 125 17.68 6.90 -10.02
N ASN A 126 18.93 7.28 -10.15
CA ASN A 126 19.34 8.48 -10.91
C ASN A 126 19.62 8.15 -12.36
#